data_c78e9b654927109e44bc07cf43ea86f0
#
_entry.id   c78e9b654927109e44bc07cf43ea86f0
#
_cell.length_a   1.000
_cell.length_b   1.000
_cell.length_c   1.000
_cell.angle_alpha   90.00
_cell.angle_beta   90.00
_cell.angle_gamma   90.00
#
_symmetry.space_group_name_H-M   'P 1'
#
loop_
_entity.id
_entity.type
_entity.pdbx_description
1 polymer ?
#
loop_
_entity_poly.entity_id
_entity_poly.type
_entity_poly.pdbx_seq_one_letter_code
_entity_poly.pdbx_strand_id
1 'polypeptide(L)'
;MGRVTERPLTRDEARRRARLLQVASYDVDLDLTRGDEVFGSGVTIRFASAEAGTSTFAELRATRLVSAVLNGQVLEESAYDGTRIALTALERDNVLVVEAEMPYTTTGDGMHRYVDPSDGEIYVGAYAGVVNVQHVFANFDQPDLKATIATRVTAPVGWTVLGNGLATSGDATTGRWELATTPRLSSYLFVIVAGPLHVVTATHAGIPFVLSSRRSLAAGLS
;
A
#
# COMPACT_ATOMS: atom_id res chain seq x y z
N MET A 1 -10.05 -13.73 20.51
CA MET A 1 -9.68 -13.23 19.18
C MET A 1 -9.24 -14.44 18.35
N GLY A 2 -10.09 -14.94 17.43
CA GLY A 2 -9.80 -16.11 16.62
C GLY A 2 -8.64 -15.80 15.66
N ARG A 3 -7.67 -16.72 15.57
CA ARG A 3 -6.63 -16.64 14.54
C ARG A 3 -7.33 -16.65 13.18
N VAL A 4 -7.28 -15.56 12.45
CA VAL A 4 -7.65 -15.56 11.03
C VAL A 4 -6.67 -16.50 10.34
N THR A 5 -7.17 -17.64 9.86
CA THR A 5 -6.36 -18.65 9.19
C THR A 5 -5.87 -18.04 7.87
N GLU A 6 -4.55 -17.95 7.70
CA GLU A 6 -3.98 -17.59 6.41
C GLU A 6 -4.54 -18.52 5.34
N ARG A 7 -5.11 -17.94 4.29
CA ARG A 7 -5.58 -18.67 3.12
C ARG A 7 -4.66 -18.33 1.94
N PRO A 8 -3.53 -19.03 1.81
CA PRO A 8 -2.59 -18.77 0.73
C PRO A 8 -3.27 -18.99 -0.63
N LEU A 9 -2.82 -18.23 -1.61
CA LEU A 9 -3.25 -18.40 -3.00
C LEU A 9 -2.77 -19.77 -3.52
N THR A 10 -3.72 -20.60 -3.95
CA THR A 10 -3.35 -21.88 -4.55
C THR A 10 -2.83 -21.67 -5.98
N ARG A 11 -2.03 -22.64 -6.47
CA ARG A 11 -1.50 -22.60 -7.85
C ARG A 11 -2.61 -22.48 -8.90
N ASP A 12 -3.74 -23.15 -8.69
CA ASP A 12 -4.84 -23.14 -9.64
C ASP A 12 -5.64 -21.83 -9.58
N GLU A 13 -5.79 -21.22 -8.39
CA GLU A 13 -6.34 -19.87 -8.25
C GLU A 13 -5.42 -18.85 -8.96
N ALA A 14 -4.11 -18.91 -8.73
CA ALA A 14 -3.15 -18.02 -9.37
C ALA A 14 -3.19 -18.12 -10.91
N ARG A 15 -3.19 -19.35 -11.46
CA ARG A 15 -3.27 -19.58 -12.89
C ARG A 15 -4.59 -19.09 -13.50
N ARG A 16 -5.69 -19.22 -12.78
CA ARG A 16 -6.99 -18.73 -13.22
C ARG A 16 -7.00 -17.21 -13.24
N ARG A 17 -6.54 -16.57 -12.15
CA ARG A 17 -6.46 -15.11 -12.04
C ARG A 17 -5.53 -14.51 -13.10
N ALA A 18 -4.37 -15.11 -13.35
CA ALA A 18 -3.43 -14.64 -14.40
C ALA A 18 -4.03 -14.64 -15.81
N ARG A 19 -4.96 -15.55 -16.09
CA ARG A 19 -5.68 -15.57 -17.38
C ARG A 19 -6.89 -14.64 -17.40
N LEU A 20 -7.50 -14.43 -16.24
CA LEU A 20 -8.72 -13.64 -16.10
C LEU A 20 -8.44 -12.15 -16.00
N LEU A 21 -7.39 -11.73 -15.27
CA LEU A 21 -7.19 -10.36 -14.85
C LEU A 21 -6.00 -9.71 -15.56
N GLN A 22 -6.21 -8.45 -15.95
CA GLN A 22 -5.14 -7.53 -16.34
C GLN A 22 -5.25 -6.28 -15.47
N VAL A 23 -4.36 -6.13 -14.50
CA VAL A 23 -4.36 -4.96 -13.61
C VAL A 23 -3.64 -3.81 -14.30
N ALA A 24 -4.28 -2.65 -14.36
CA ALA A 24 -3.74 -1.45 -14.99
C ALA A 24 -2.99 -0.59 -13.97
N SER A 25 -3.66 -0.18 -12.89
CA SER A 25 -3.11 0.74 -11.89
C SER A 25 -3.67 0.50 -10.49
N TYR A 26 -2.87 0.90 -9.51
CA TYR A 26 -3.25 1.17 -8.14
C TYR A 26 -3.03 2.67 -7.87
N ASP A 27 -4.08 3.39 -7.48
CA ASP A 27 -4.00 4.75 -6.94
C ASP A 27 -4.17 4.64 -5.43
N VAL A 28 -3.04 4.70 -4.70
CA VAL A 28 -2.97 4.47 -3.25
C VAL A 28 -2.94 5.81 -2.51
N ASP A 29 -3.77 5.93 -1.47
CA ASP A 29 -3.86 7.10 -0.60
C ASP A 29 -3.71 6.65 0.85
N LEU A 30 -2.66 7.11 1.54
CA LEU A 30 -2.35 6.73 2.91
C LEU A 30 -2.47 7.94 3.83
N ASP A 31 -3.21 7.81 4.92
CA ASP A 31 -3.36 8.81 5.96
C ASP A 31 -2.69 8.34 7.26
N LEU A 32 -1.47 8.81 7.51
CA LEU A 32 -0.63 8.46 8.67
C LEU A 32 -0.90 9.36 9.89
N THR A 33 -1.99 10.14 9.86
CA THR A 33 -2.34 11.10 10.94
C THR A 33 -3.41 10.59 11.90
N ARG A 34 -3.88 9.32 11.74
CA ARG A 34 -5.00 8.75 12.50
C ARG A 34 -4.64 8.17 13.86
N GLY A 35 -3.51 8.58 14.43
CA GLY A 35 -3.05 8.16 15.75
C GLY A 35 -2.00 7.06 15.72
N ASP A 36 -1.87 6.35 16.83
CA ASP A 36 -0.73 5.46 17.07
C ASP A 36 -1.01 3.99 16.75
N GLU A 37 -2.27 3.61 16.63
CA GLU A 37 -2.68 2.22 16.45
C GLU A 37 -3.04 1.89 15.00
N VAL A 38 -3.61 2.86 14.27
CA VAL A 38 -4.10 2.65 12.91
C VAL A 38 -3.72 3.80 11.98
N PHE A 39 -3.68 3.51 10.69
CA PHE A 39 -3.60 4.49 9.62
C PHE A 39 -4.76 4.29 8.62
N GLY A 40 -5.09 5.35 7.89
CA GLY A 40 -6.08 5.28 6.81
C GLY A 40 -5.44 4.74 5.54
N SER A 41 -6.14 3.87 4.84
CA SER A 41 -5.72 3.33 3.55
C SER A 41 -6.88 3.38 2.56
N GLY A 42 -6.73 4.21 1.54
CA GLY A 42 -7.58 4.26 0.37
C GLY A 42 -6.87 3.67 -0.84
N VAL A 43 -7.56 2.91 -1.67
CA VAL A 43 -7.02 2.47 -2.96
C VAL A 43 -8.10 2.42 -4.03
N THR A 44 -7.75 2.92 -5.22
CA THR A 44 -8.54 2.70 -6.44
C THR A 44 -7.75 1.76 -7.34
N ILE A 45 -8.32 0.61 -7.64
CA ILE A 45 -7.73 -0.42 -8.51
C ILE A 45 -8.48 -0.42 -9.84
N ARG A 46 -7.75 -0.21 -10.95
CA ARG A 46 -8.31 -0.32 -12.32
C ARG A 46 -7.80 -1.59 -12.95
N PHE A 47 -8.71 -2.44 -13.40
CA PHE A 47 -8.36 -3.71 -14.00
C PHE A 47 -9.38 -4.18 -15.05
N ALA A 48 -8.91 -4.96 -16.01
CA ALA A 48 -9.77 -5.63 -16.97
C ALA A 48 -9.96 -7.10 -16.60
N SER A 49 -11.14 -7.64 -16.96
CA SER A 49 -11.44 -9.06 -16.92
C SER A 49 -11.60 -9.61 -18.35
N ALA A 50 -10.97 -10.73 -18.64
CA ALA A 50 -11.10 -11.41 -19.95
C ALA A 50 -12.54 -11.87 -20.19
N GLU A 51 -13.32 -12.12 -19.13
CA GLU A 51 -14.69 -12.61 -19.20
C GLU A 51 -15.60 -11.80 -18.26
N ALA A 52 -16.65 -11.17 -18.81
CA ALA A 52 -17.68 -10.52 -18.01
C ALA A 52 -18.56 -11.55 -17.27
N GLY A 53 -19.14 -11.16 -16.13
CA GLY A 53 -19.98 -12.03 -15.29
C GLY A 53 -19.21 -12.99 -14.42
N THR A 54 -17.88 -13.02 -14.51
CA THR A 54 -17.02 -13.87 -13.65
C THR A 54 -16.80 -13.26 -12.28
N SER A 55 -16.06 -13.97 -11.43
CA SER A 55 -15.76 -13.55 -10.07
C SER A 55 -14.28 -13.72 -9.74
N THR A 56 -13.77 -12.86 -8.87
CA THR A 56 -12.43 -12.92 -8.29
C THR A 56 -12.45 -12.38 -6.85
N PHE A 57 -11.32 -12.02 -6.31
CA PHE A 57 -11.19 -11.37 -5.01
C PHE A 57 -9.97 -10.46 -4.97
N ALA A 58 -9.99 -9.44 -4.12
CA ALA A 58 -8.83 -8.67 -3.71
C ALA A 58 -8.43 -9.06 -2.28
N GLU A 59 -7.14 -9.08 -1.99
CA GLU A 59 -6.61 -9.34 -0.66
C GLU A 59 -6.57 -8.05 0.16
N LEU A 60 -6.99 -8.13 1.44
CA LEU A 60 -6.93 -7.05 2.42
C LEU A 60 -6.89 -7.61 3.84
N ARG A 61 -6.06 -7.03 4.70
CA ARG A 61 -5.96 -7.35 6.13
C ARG A 61 -6.14 -6.08 6.97
N ALA A 62 -7.36 -5.60 7.02
CA ALA A 62 -7.69 -4.37 7.73
C ALA A 62 -8.16 -4.63 9.17
N THR A 63 -7.94 -3.66 10.06
CA THR A 63 -8.64 -3.59 11.34
C THR A 63 -10.14 -3.39 11.10
N ARG A 64 -10.49 -2.55 10.11
CA ARG A 64 -11.87 -2.30 9.69
C ARG A 64 -11.93 -1.93 8.21
N LEU A 65 -12.74 -2.66 7.45
CA LEU A 65 -13.16 -2.22 6.13
C LEU A 65 -14.19 -1.10 6.30
N VAL A 66 -13.89 0.08 5.78
CA VAL A 66 -14.80 1.24 5.83
C VAL A 66 -15.81 1.17 4.69
N SER A 67 -15.31 0.94 3.47
CA SER A 67 -16.15 0.76 2.29
C SER A 67 -15.42 -0.01 1.20
N ALA A 68 -16.17 -0.72 0.38
CA ALA A 68 -15.69 -1.29 -0.88
C ALA A 68 -16.75 -1.05 -1.97
N VAL A 69 -16.33 -0.50 -3.10
CA VAL A 69 -17.22 -0.12 -4.22
C VAL A 69 -16.64 -0.72 -5.50
N LEU A 70 -17.41 -1.59 -6.16
CA LEU A 70 -17.05 -2.16 -7.46
C LEU A 70 -17.94 -1.56 -8.55
N ASN A 71 -17.35 -0.91 -9.55
CA ASN A 71 -18.07 -0.29 -10.69
C ASN A 71 -19.21 0.65 -10.25
N GLY A 72 -18.98 1.42 -9.17
CA GLY A 72 -19.96 2.34 -8.62
C GLY A 72 -21.02 1.70 -7.70
N GLN A 73 -20.98 0.38 -7.49
CA GLN A 73 -21.88 -0.32 -6.58
C GLN A 73 -21.19 -0.66 -5.28
N VAL A 74 -21.80 -0.25 -4.16
CA VAL A 74 -21.29 -0.59 -2.82
C VAL A 74 -21.44 -2.09 -2.60
N LEU A 75 -20.36 -2.74 -2.19
CA LEU A 75 -20.36 -4.15 -1.83
C LEU A 75 -20.92 -4.32 -0.41
N GLU A 76 -21.69 -5.38 -0.20
CA GLU A 76 -22.21 -5.75 1.11
C GLU A 76 -21.04 -6.11 2.07
N GLU A 77 -21.23 -5.89 3.36
CA GLU A 77 -20.24 -6.22 4.40
C GLU A 77 -19.79 -7.68 4.34
N SER A 78 -20.73 -8.58 3.99
CA SER A 78 -20.48 -10.02 3.81
C SER A 78 -19.52 -10.37 2.67
N ALA A 79 -19.21 -9.42 1.77
CA ALA A 79 -18.20 -9.59 0.73
C ALA A 79 -16.77 -9.64 1.28
N TYR A 80 -16.55 -9.16 2.52
CA TYR A 80 -15.25 -9.19 3.17
C TYR A 80 -15.21 -10.22 4.29
N ASP A 81 -14.32 -11.19 4.20
CA ASP A 81 -14.15 -12.29 5.17
C ASP A 81 -13.02 -12.05 6.21
N GLY A 82 -12.46 -10.83 6.22
CA GLY A 82 -11.29 -10.47 7.05
C GLY A 82 -9.94 -10.70 6.35
N THR A 83 -9.94 -11.30 5.16
CA THR A 83 -8.75 -11.60 4.38
C THR A 83 -8.89 -11.27 2.90
N ARG A 84 -10.10 -11.40 2.37
CA ARG A 84 -10.44 -11.24 0.96
C ARG A 84 -11.74 -10.46 0.80
N ILE A 85 -11.77 -9.57 -0.17
CA ILE A 85 -12.97 -8.90 -0.65
C ILE A 85 -13.43 -9.65 -1.90
N ALA A 86 -14.57 -10.31 -1.84
CA ALA A 86 -15.16 -11.03 -2.96
C ALA A 86 -15.67 -10.02 -4.02
N LEU A 87 -15.26 -10.19 -5.26
CA LEU A 87 -15.66 -9.38 -6.40
C LEU A 87 -16.44 -10.25 -7.38
N THR A 88 -17.74 -10.02 -7.49
CA THR A 88 -18.65 -10.81 -8.33
C THR A 88 -19.17 -9.99 -9.50
N ALA A 89 -19.69 -10.66 -10.52
CA ALA A 89 -20.28 -10.02 -11.69
C ALA A 89 -19.35 -8.99 -12.37
N LEU A 90 -18.08 -9.35 -12.55
CA LEU A 90 -17.09 -8.47 -13.19
C LEU A 90 -17.56 -8.01 -14.57
N GLU A 91 -17.28 -6.76 -14.88
CA GLU A 91 -17.38 -6.23 -16.24
C GLU A 91 -16.08 -6.48 -17.01
N ARG A 92 -16.02 -6.06 -18.28
CA ARG A 92 -14.77 -6.10 -19.06
C ARG A 92 -13.74 -5.16 -18.49
N ASP A 93 -14.15 -3.96 -18.10
CA ASP A 93 -13.35 -2.94 -17.44
C ASP A 93 -13.93 -2.67 -16.05
N ASN A 94 -13.11 -2.73 -15.02
CA ASN A 94 -13.54 -2.65 -13.64
C ASN A 94 -12.77 -1.58 -12.87
N VAL A 95 -13.46 -0.94 -11.94
CA VAL A 95 -12.90 -0.02 -10.96
C VAL A 95 -13.34 -0.48 -9.57
N LEU A 96 -12.39 -0.88 -8.74
CA LEU A 96 -12.60 -1.17 -7.33
C LEU A 96 -12.02 -0.05 -6.49
N VAL A 97 -12.87 0.55 -5.65
CA VAL A 97 -12.46 1.55 -4.64
C VAL A 97 -12.62 0.93 -3.27
N VAL A 98 -11.56 0.96 -2.46
CA VAL A 98 -11.56 0.41 -1.10
C VAL A 98 -11.04 1.46 -0.14
N GLU A 99 -11.76 1.67 0.95
CA GLU A 99 -11.36 2.48 2.09
C GLU A 99 -11.28 1.59 3.35
N ALA A 100 -10.18 1.68 4.08
CA ALA A 100 -9.95 0.84 5.24
C ALA A 100 -9.15 1.55 6.35
N GLU A 101 -9.30 1.09 7.57
CA GLU A 101 -8.39 1.37 8.69
C GLU A 101 -7.45 0.18 8.85
N MET A 102 -6.17 0.45 8.71
CA MET A 102 -5.11 -0.56 8.74
C MET A 102 -4.33 -0.47 10.04
N PRO A 103 -3.94 -1.59 10.66
CA PRO A 103 -3.16 -1.55 11.90
C PRO A 103 -1.70 -1.20 11.61
N TYR A 104 -1.09 -0.39 12.48
CA TYR A 104 0.36 -0.39 12.59
C TYR A 104 0.85 -1.68 13.24
N THR A 105 2.03 -2.12 12.86
CA THR A 105 2.67 -3.31 13.42
C THR A 105 4.01 -2.96 14.07
N THR A 106 4.51 -3.86 14.89
CA THR A 106 5.86 -3.78 15.48
C THR A 106 6.71 -5.00 15.09
N THR A 107 6.19 -5.86 14.21
CA THR A 107 6.82 -7.12 13.79
C THR A 107 7.62 -7.00 12.49
N GLY A 108 7.45 -5.89 11.76
CA GLY A 108 8.04 -5.69 10.44
C GLY A 108 7.10 -6.06 9.28
N ASP A 109 5.95 -6.68 9.56
CA ASP A 109 4.93 -6.97 8.55
C ASP A 109 4.04 -5.76 8.31
N GLY A 110 3.65 -5.50 7.06
CA GLY A 110 2.80 -4.38 6.71
C GLY A 110 3.46 -3.03 7.02
N MET A 111 2.70 -2.11 7.64
CA MET A 111 3.21 -0.80 8.06
C MET A 111 3.79 -0.90 9.48
N HIS A 112 5.10 -1.07 9.55
CA HIS A 112 5.84 -1.11 10.83
C HIS A 112 5.94 0.30 11.42
N ARG A 113 5.58 0.44 12.71
CA ARG A 113 5.73 1.68 13.48
C ARG A 113 6.78 1.47 14.56
N TYR A 114 7.74 2.37 14.62
CA TYR A 114 8.86 2.33 15.55
C TYR A 114 8.99 3.69 16.26
N VAL A 115 9.10 3.64 17.57
CA VAL A 115 9.48 4.80 18.40
C VAL A 115 10.94 4.67 18.74
N ASP A 116 11.77 5.62 18.31
CA ASP A 116 13.20 5.58 18.58
C ASP A 116 13.47 5.96 20.05
N PRO A 117 14.05 5.06 20.86
CA PRO A 117 14.32 5.35 22.27
C PRO A 117 15.38 6.44 22.49
N SER A 118 16.15 6.82 21.45
CA SER A 118 17.22 7.82 21.55
C SER A 118 16.69 9.25 21.47
N ASP A 119 15.62 9.49 20.72
CA ASP A 119 15.05 10.82 20.49
C ASP A 119 13.53 10.90 20.74
N GLY A 120 12.86 9.76 20.95
CA GLY A 120 11.42 9.67 21.15
C GLY A 120 10.59 9.85 19.86
N GLU A 121 11.23 10.02 18.72
CA GLU A 121 10.57 10.26 17.44
C GLU A 121 9.97 8.99 16.85
N ILE A 122 8.92 9.18 16.05
CA ILE A 122 8.18 8.09 15.42
C ILE A 122 8.61 7.95 13.96
N TYR A 123 8.88 6.72 13.57
CA TYR A 123 9.20 6.34 12.20
C TYR A 123 8.27 5.22 11.77
N VAL A 124 7.77 5.29 10.55
CA VAL A 124 6.96 4.22 9.96
C VAL A 124 7.57 3.78 8.65
N GLY A 125 7.38 2.51 8.32
CA GLY A 125 7.85 1.97 7.07
C GLY A 125 7.14 0.69 6.69
N ALA A 126 6.82 0.55 5.42
CA ALA A 126 6.33 -0.69 4.85
C ALA A 126 7.32 -1.15 3.78
N TYR A 127 7.89 -2.31 4.02
CA TYR A 127 8.51 -3.14 3.01
C TYR A 127 7.55 -4.32 2.79
N ALA A 128 6.80 -4.26 1.69
CA ALA A 128 5.66 -5.13 1.52
C ALA A 128 6.02 -6.63 1.42
N GLY A 129 7.24 -6.97 0.94
CA GLY A 129 7.62 -8.37 0.82
C GLY A 129 6.62 -9.20 0.02
N VAL A 130 6.82 -10.50 -0.07
CA VAL A 130 6.05 -11.36 -0.99
C VAL A 130 4.58 -11.52 -0.58
N VAL A 131 4.22 -11.27 0.70
CA VAL A 131 2.88 -11.57 1.24
C VAL A 131 2.34 -10.50 2.18
N ASN A 132 2.85 -9.26 2.12
CA ASN A 132 2.54 -8.25 3.13
C ASN A 132 1.80 -7.00 2.61
N VAL A 133 1.60 -6.86 1.29
CA VAL A 133 0.93 -5.69 0.69
C VAL A 133 -0.49 -5.52 1.22
N GLN A 134 -1.21 -6.63 1.41
CA GLN A 134 -2.57 -6.62 1.95
C GLN A 134 -2.68 -6.07 3.38
N HIS A 135 -1.56 -5.88 4.07
CA HIS A 135 -1.47 -5.20 5.35
C HIS A 135 -1.25 -3.68 5.20
N VAL A 136 -1.15 -3.17 3.96
CA VAL A 136 -0.99 -1.75 3.66
C VAL A 136 -2.18 -1.21 2.88
N PHE A 137 -2.61 -1.90 1.82
CA PHE A 137 -3.79 -1.57 1.02
C PHE A 137 -4.37 -2.81 0.32
N ALA A 138 -5.64 -2.72 -0.11
CA ALA A 138 -6.27 -3.79 -0.87
C ALA A 138 -5.59 -3.98 -2.23
N ASN A 139 -5.28 -5.22 -2.60
CA ASN A 139 -4.57 -5.49 -3.84
C ASN A 139 -4.86 -6.89 -4.38
N PHE A 140 -4.40 -7.17 -5.60
CA PHE A 140 -4.28 -8.53 -6.11
C PHE A 140 -2.87 -9.03 -5.77
N ASP A 141 -2.75 -9.75 -4.65
CA ASP A 141 -1.46 -10.23 -4.13
C ASP A 141 -0.93 -11.40 -4.95
N GLN A 142 -0.47 -11.08 -6.17
CA GLN A 142 0.06 -12.04 -7.13
C GLN A 142 1.14 -11.38 -7.99
N PRO A 143 2.40 -11.87 -7.96
CA PRO A 143 3.55 -11.18 -8.56
C PRO A 143 3.48 -10.93 -10.07
N ASP A 144 2.78 -11.74 -10.82
CA ASP A 144 2.60 -11.59 -12.28
C ASP A 144 1.47 -10.63 -12.66
N LEU A 145 0.59 -10.25 -11.73
CA LEU A 145 -0.42 -9.20 -11.90
C LEU A 145 0.19 -7.80 -11.67
N LYS A 146 1.15 -7.44 -12.53
CA LYS A 146 1.86 -6.16 -12.41
C LYS A 146 0.98 -4.98 -12.82
N ALA A 147 1.18 -3.84 -12.14
CA ALA A 147 0.49 -2.60 -12.43
C ALA A 147 1.38 -1.38 -12.14
N THR A 148 0.99 -0.21 -12.59
CA THR A 148 1.56 1.05 -12.09
C THR A 148 0.99 1.36 -10.72
N ILE A 149 1.78 2.03 -9.87
CA ILE A 149 1.34 2.47 -8.54
C ILE A 149 1.60 3.98 -8.44
N ALA A 150 0.53 4.74 -8.23
CA ALA A 150 0.57 6.15 -7.83
C ALA A 150 0.30 6.21 -6.32
N THR A 151 1.12 6.95 -5.58
CA THR A 151 1.02 7.00 -4.12
C THR A 151 0.90 8.43 -3.64
N ARG A 152 -0.15 8.73 -2.86
CA ARG A 152 -0.33 9.95 -2.09
C ARG A 152 -0.28 9.61 -0.60
N VAL A 153 0.30 10.51 0.19
CA VAL A 153 0.42 10.32 1.63
C VAL A 153 0.11 11.62 2.36
N THR A 154 -0.77 11.53 3.33
CA THR A 154 -0.94 12.54 4.36
C THR A 154 -0.18 12.07 5.61
N ALA A 155 0.84 12.81 6.03
CA ALA A 155 1.69 12.50 7.17
C ALA A 155 1.65 13.64 8.20
N PRO A 156 2.05 13.42 9.44
CA PRO A 156 2.25 14.49 10.41
C PRO A 156 3.18 15.58 9.86
N VAL A 157 2.90 16.83 10.19
CA VAL A 157 3.76 17.97 9.85
C VAL A 157 5.17 17.74 10.40
N GLY A 158 6.18 18.05 9.59
CA GLY A 158 7.58 17.79 9.93
C GLY A 158 8.11 16.44 9.46
N TRP A 159 7.25 15.54 8.98
CA TRP A 159 7.68 14.26 8.42
C TRP A 159 8.08 14.36 6.95
N THR A 160 9.08 13.59 6.58
CA THR A 160 9.45 13.33 5.19
C THR A 160 8.91 11.96 4.78
N VAL A 161 8.43 11.86 3.54
CA VAL A 161 7.94 10.60 2.96
C VAL A 161 8.83 10.21 1.77
N LEU A 162 9.30 8.97 1.77
CA LEU A 162 10.09 8.36 0.70
C LEU A 162 9.42 7.05 0.28
N GLY A 163 9.50 6.71 -1.00
CA GLY A 163 8.89 5.47 -1.53
C GLY A 163 9.46 5.06 -2.88
N ASN A 164 8.70 4.28 -3.65
CA ASN A 164 9.11 3.74 -4.94
C ASN A 164 9.38 4.81 -6.03
N GLY A 165 8.91 6.03 -5.84
CA GLY A 165 9.15 7.15 -6.72
C GLY A 165 9.66 8.37 -5.96
N LEU A 166 10.34 9.29 -6.65
CA LEU A 166 10.67 10.59 -6.06
C LEU A 166 9.37 11.37 -5.79
N ALA A 167 9.39 12.22 -4.77
CA ALA A 167 8.30 13.15 -4.54
C ALA A 167 8.17 14.12 -5.72
N THR A 168 6.97 14.21 -6.29
CA THR A 168 6.61 15.13 -7.37
C THR A 168 5.98 16.39 -6.83
N SER A 169 5.33 16.30 -5.69
CA SER A 169 4.76 17.42 -4.96
C SER A 169 4.66 17.12 -3.47
N GLY A 170 4.48 18.17 -2.68
CA GLY A 170 4.35 18.10 -1.24
C GLY A 170 5.65 18.41 -0.51
N ASP A 171 5.48 18.66 0.77
CA ASP A 171 6.58 18.98 1.68
C ASP A 171 6.22 18.66 3.13
N ALA A 172 7.22 18.71 4.00
CA ALA A 172 7.06 18.46 5.42
C ALA A 172 6.21 19.54 6.15
N THR A 173 6.04 20.73 5.57
CA THR A 173 5.26 21.81 6.21
C THR A 173 3.76 21.61 6.07
N THR A 174 3.34 20.99 4.97
CA THR A 174 1.93 20.66 4.71
C THR A 174 1.55 19.26 5.16
N GLY A 175 2.54 18.37 5.33
CA GLY A 175 2.33 16.96 5.60
C GLY A 175 1.73 16.18 4.41
N ARG A 176 1.57 16.81 3.25
CA ARG A 176 1.02 16.17 2.04
C ARG A 176 2.12 15.84 1.07
N TRP A 177 2.08 14.62 0.54
CA TRP A 177 3.10 14.07 -0.34
C TRP A 177 2.46 13.35 -1.52
N GLU A 178 3.01 13.55 -2.69
CA GLU A 178 2.67 12.81 -3.89
C GLU A 178 3.97 12.27 -4.52
N LEU A 179 4.01 10.98 -4.76
CA LEU A 179 5.17 10.31 -5.35
C LEU A 179 4.95 10.06 -6.83
N ALA A 180 6.03 10.08 -7.60
CA ALA A 180 5.99 9.75 -9.02
C ALA A 180 5.40 8.36 -9.23
N THR A 181 4.49 8.24 -10.19
CA THR A 181 3.91 6.95 -10.56
C THR A 181 5.00 5.98 -11.00
N THR A 182 4.97 4.77 -10.47
CA THR A 182 5.96 3.75 -10.79
C THR A 182 5.79 3.22 -12.22
N PRO A 183 6.84 2.66 -12.84
CA PRO A 183 6.66 1.68 -13.91
C PRO A 183 5.78 0.52 -13.45
N ARG A 184 5.33 -0.33 -14.39
CA ARG A 184 4.57 -1.54 -14.02
C ARG A 184 5.45 -2.49 -13.21
N LEU A 185 5.07 -2.70 -11.96
CA LEU A 185 5.78 -3.60 -11.03
C LEU A 185 4.79 -4.49 -10.27
N SER A 186 5.31 -5.54 -9.66
CA SER A 186 4.53 -6.41 -8.77
C SER A 186 4.23 -5.68 -7.47
N SER A 187 3.03 -5.86 -6.91
CA SER A 187 2.59 -5.17 -5.69
C SER A 187 3.55 -5.37 -4.51
N TYR A 188 4.18 -6.55 -4.38
CA TYR A 188 5.14 -6.85 -3.31
C TYR A 188 6.41 -5.98 -3.33
N LEU A 189 6.67 -5.26 -4.42
CA LEU A 189 7.78 -4.29 -4.51
C LEU A 189 7.41 -2.92 -3.92
N PHE A 190 6.18 -2.74 -3.45
CA PHE A 190 5.77 -1.51 -2.79
C PHE A 190 6.62 -1.27 -1.55
N VAL A 191 7.14 -0.06 -1.44
CA VAL A 191 7.92 0.41 -0.29
C VAL A 191 7.55 1.84 0.03
N ILE A 192 7.45 2.14 1.32
CA ILE A 192 7.29 3.49 1.85
C ILE A 192 8.01 3.60 3.19
N VAL A 193 8.60 4.75 3.44
CA VAL A 193 9.18 5.14 4.72
C VAL A 193 8.75 6.56 5.02
N ALA A 194 8.30 6.83 6.24
CA ALA A 194 7.94 8.18 6.68
C ALA A 194 8.35 8.43 8.13
N GLY A 195 8.64 9.70 8.42
CA GLY A 195 9.05 10.14 9.75
C GLY A 195 9.85 11.44 9.68
N PRO A 196 10.33 11.95 10.81
CA PRO A 196 11.26 13.09 10.85
C PRO A 196 12.67 12.64 10.44
N LEU A 197 12.80 12.21 9.18
CA LEU A 197 14.02 11.64 8.62
C LEU A 197 15.10 12.71 8.42
N HIS A 198 16.36 12.33 8.64
CA HIS A 198 17.50 13.01 8.07
C HIS A 198 17.70 12.51 6.64
N VAL A 199 17.74 13.42 5.66
CA VAL A 199 17.80 13.09 4.23
C VAL A 199 19.00 13.75 3.60
N VAL A 200 19.78 12.98 2.85
CA VAL A 200 20.90 13.45 2.03
C VAL A 200 20.62 13.06 0.59
N THR A 201 20.80 14.00 -0.32
CA THR A 201 20.63 13.77 -1.76
C THR A 201 21.98 13.84 -2.47
N ALA A 202 22.18 12.96 -3.43
CA ALA A 202 23.36 12.92 -4.28
C ALA A 202 22.97 12.55 -5.71
N THR A 203 23.85 12.86 -6.65
CA THR A 203 23.70 12.41 -8.05
C THR A 203 25.00 11.74 -8.48
N HIS A 204 24.90 10.53 -9.03
CA HIS A 204 26.04 9.83 -9.59
C HIS A 204 25.67 9.32 -10.99
N ALA A 205 26.52 9.66 -11.97
CA ALA A 205 26.29 9.31 -13.39
C ALA A 205 24.88 9.67 -13.91
N GLY A 206 24.32 10.81 -13.46
CA GLY A 206 22.98 11.26 -13.83
C GLY A 206 21.82 10.56 -13.08
N ILE A 207 22.13 9.62 -12.19
CA ILE A 207 21.13 8.92 -11.38
C ILE A 207 20.99 9.64 -10.03
N PRO A 208 19.76 10.06 -9.65
CA PRO A 208 19.53 10.68 -8.35
C PRO A 208 19.53 9.61 -7.25
N PHE A 209 20.18 9.90 -6.14
CA PHE A 209 20.17 9.10 -4.92
C PHE A 209 19.55 9.91 -3.78
N VAL A 210 18.70 9.27 -3.02
CA VAL A 210 18.16 9.77 -1.77
C VAL A 210 18.53 8.79 -0.68
N LEU A 211 19.34 9.23 0.26
CA LEU A 211 19.74 8.45 1.43
C LEU A 211 19.00 9.01 2.64
N SER A 212 18.50 8.14 3.49
CA SER A 212 17.80 8.59 4.69
C SER A 212 18.18 7.75 5.90
N SER A 213 18.16 8.39 7.06
CA SER A 213 18.27 7.73 8.35
C SER A 213 17.29 8.34 9.34
N ARG A 214 17.09 7.67 10.45
CA ARG A 214 16.48 8.29 11.62
C ARG A 214 17.34 9.47 12.05
N ARG A 215 16.72 10.52 12.60
CA ARG A 215 17.43 11.73 13.05
C ARG A 215 18.54 11.42 14.04
N SER A 216 18.30 10.48 14.96
CA SER A 216 19.29 10.01 15.94
C SER A 216 20.56 9.42 15.32
N LEU A 217 20.51 8.98 14.05
CA LEU A 217 21.62 8.38 13.31
C LEU A 217 22.19 9.29 12.22
N ALA A 218 21.80 10.57 12.19
CA ALA A 218 22.20 11.52 11.14
C ALA A 218 23.74 11.65 10.97
N ALA A 219 24.50 11.57 12.07
CA ALA A 219 25.97 11.64 12.03
C ALA A 219 26.64 10.50 11.24
N GLY A 220 25.93 9.37 11.04
CA GLY A 220 26.45 8.25 10.24
C GLY A 220 26.21 8.36 8.74
N LEU A 221 25.50 9.42 8.30
CA LEU A 221 25.12 9.68 6.90
C LEU A 221 25.90 10.85 6.28
N SER A 222 26.97 11.32 6.93
CA SER A 222 27.84 12.43 6.47
C SER A 222 28.94 11.95 5.54
#